data_595ca36d205bb7d295927f6fcb155961
#
_entry.id   595ca36d205bb7d295927f6fcb155961
#
_cell.length_a   1.000
_cell.length_b   1.000
_cell.length_c   1.000
_cell.angle_alpha   90.00
_cell.angle_beta   90.00
_cell.angle_gamma   90.00
#
_symmetry.space_group_name_H-M   'P 1'
#
loop_
_entity.id
_entity.type
_entity.pdbx_description
1 polymer ?
#
loop_
_entity_poly.entity_id
_entity_poly.type
_entity_poly.pdbx_seq_one_letter_code
_entity_poly.pdbx_strand_id
1 'polypeptide(L)'
;MSAKEFSKTEIKDAVKSRYAKLIQGSSSCCGPSPSQPVQIAGSCCGPTVVEQKGNLVKIAGYDKDELSRLPADAVQNSFGCGTPLAFAEVQPGQVVLDIGSGAGIDCFIAAEKVGPAGKVIGLDMTPEMIARARQNAEEAGVTNVEFRFGEAEKMPVEDASVDWVISN
;
A
#
# COMPACT_ATOMS: atom_id res chain seq x y z
N MET A 1 6.14 -7.80 -35.11
CA MET A 1 6.71 -8.10 -33.80
C MET A 1 5.62 -8.79 -32.96
N SER A 2 5.79 -10.09 -32.66
CA SER A 2 4.81 -10.83 -31.85
C SER A 2 4.92 -10.37 -30.39
N ALA A 3 3.82 -9.90 -29.80
CA ALA A 3 3.77 -9.60 -28.38
C ALA A 3 3.99 -10.90 -27.62
N LYS A 4 4.91 -10.92 -26.66
CA LYS A 4 5.16 -12.07 -25.79
C LYS A 4 3.95 -12.17 -24.83
N GLU A 5 3.22 -13.25 -24.92
CA GLU A 5 2.12 -13.54 -24.01
C GLU A 5 2.69 -14.13 -22.72
N PHE A 6 2.46 -13.45 -21.60
CA PHE A 6 2.90 -13.89 -20.27
C PHE A 6 1.83 -14.73 -19.61
N SER A 7 2.21 -15.79 -18.94
CA SER A 7 1.30 -16.57 -18.10
C SER A 7 0.87 -15.76 -16.85
N LYS A 8 -0.28 -16.11 -16.28
CA LYS A 8 -0.81 -15.48 -15.04
C LYS A 8 0.23 -15.55 -13.90
N THR A 9 0.95 -16.66 -13.76
CA THR A 9 1.97 -16.86 -12.74
C THR A 9 3.18 -15.94 -12.97
N GLU A 10 3.68 -15.85 -14.20
CA GLU A 10 4.80 -14.97 -14.52
C GLU A 10 4.48 -13.49 -14.23
N ILE A 11 3.26 -13.06 -14.51
CA ILE A 11 2.81 -11.70 -14.19
C ILE A 11 2.80 -11.47 -12.68
N LYS A 12 2.22 -12.39 -11.90
CA LYS A 12 2.17 -12.28 -10.43
C LYS A 12 3.56 -12.26 -9.80
N ASP A 13 4.46 -13.13 -10.25
CA ASP A 13 5.83 -13.18 -9.74
C ASP A 13 6.62 -11.90 -10.06
N ALA A 14 6.42 -11.34 -11.25
CA ALA A 14 7.02 -10.06 -11.63
C ALA A 14 6.50 -8.91 -10.75
N VAL A 15 5.20 -8.87 -10.46
CA VAL A 15 4.58 -7.86 -9.59
C VAL A 15 5.11 -8.00 -8.17
N LYS A 16 5.05 -9.20 -7.57
CA LYS A 16 5.57 -9.48 -6.22
C LYS A 16 7.05 -9.05 -6.09
N SER A 17 7.88 -9.47 -7.04
CA SER A 17 9.31 -9.13 -7.03
C SER A 17 9.56 -7.62 -7.11
N ARG A 18 8.75 -6.88 -7.88
CA ARG A 18 8.87 -5.43 -8.00
C ARG A 18 8.53 -4.73 -6.69
N TYR A 19 7.40 -5.07 -6.06
CA TYR A 19 6.98 -4.45 -4.80
C TYR A 19 7.92 -4.82 -3.65
N ALA A 20 8.39 -6.07 -3.57
CA ALA A 20 9.39 -6.49 -2.58
C ALA A 20 10.68 -5.65 -2.66
N LYS A 21 11.18 -5.39 -3.89
CA LYS A 21 12.36 -4.54 -4.10
C LYS A 21 12.13 -3.09 -3.69
N LEU A 22 10.96 -2.53 -3.96
CA LEU A 22 10.63 -1.16 -3.61
C LEU A 22 10.62 -0.95 -2.09
N ILE A 23 10.06 -1.88 -1.34
CA ILE A 23 9.97 -1.77 0.12
C ILE A 23 11.31 -1.98 0.82
N GLN A 24 12.19 -2.83 0.25
CA GLN A 24 13.54 -3.07 0.78
C GLN A 24 14.52 -1.91 0.52
N GLY A 25 14.11 -0.88 -0.20
CA GLY A 25 14.91 0.32 -0.43
C GLY A 25 16.03 0.16 -1.47
N SER A 26 16.05 -0.94 -2.20
CA SER A 26 17.16 -1.31 -3.09
C SER A 26 16.97 -0.98 -4.56
N SER A 27 16.10 -0.03 -4.95
CA SER A 27 16.27 0.60 -6.28
C SER A 27 15.33 1.79 -6.51
N SER A 28 15.92 2.88 -6.89
CA SER A 28 15.30 3.89 -7.76
C SER A 28 14.81 3.20 -9.04
N CYS A 29 13.57 3.40 -9.42
CA CYS A 29 12.99 2.80 -10.63
C CYS A 29 13.65 3.27 -11.94
N CYS A 30 14.44 4.33 -11.88
CA CYS A 30 15.17 4.88 -13.02
C CYS A 30 16.37 5.69 -12.51
N GLY A 31 17.58 5.17 -12.65
CA GLY A 31 18.80 5.94 -12.56
C GLY A 31 19.77 5.64 -11.42
N PRO A 32 20.99 6.10 -11.54
CA PRO A 32 22.09 5.80 -10.62
C PRO A 32 21.94 6.51 -9.28
N SER A 33 22.59 5.96 -8.29
CA SER A 33 22.74 6.35 -6.88
C SER A 33 22.73 7.87 -6.56
N PRO A 34 22.23 8.31 -5.37
CA PRO A 34 21.90 9.69 -5.04
C PRO A 34 23.10 10.56 -4.63
N SER A 35 24.18 10.56 -5.39
CA SER A 35 25.37 11.36 -5.07
C SER A 35 25.82 12.36 -6.14
N GLN A 36 25.04 12.58 -7.20
CA GLN A 36 25.35 13.65 -8.17
C GLN A 36 24.08 14.34 -8.70
N PRO A 37 24.07 15.68 -8.82
CA PRO A 37 22.98 16.38 -9.48
C PRO A 37 23.08 16.11 -10.97
N VAL A 38 22.14 15.33 -11.51
CA VAL A 38 22.06 15.05 -12.94
C VAL A 38 21.42 16.24 -13.64
N GLN A 39 22.17 16.93 -14.48
CA GLN A 39 21.62 17.86 -15.45
C GLN A 39 20.99 17.05 -16.58
N ILE A 40 19.67 17.09 -16.69
CA ILE A 40 18.92 16.37 -17.71
C ILE A 40 18.74 17.29 -18.91
N ALA A 41 19.50 17.02 -19.97
CA ALA A 41 19.23 17.52 -21.30
C ALA A 41 18.33 16.52 -22.03
N GLY A 42 17.10 16.96 -22.33
CA GLY A 42 16.24 16.36 -23.36
C GLY A 42 15.75 14.93 -23.11
N SER A 43 14.71 14.75 -22.32
CA SER A 43 13.93 13.52 -22.27
C SER A 43 12.56 13.72 -22.91
N CYS A 44 12.16 12.77 -23.78
CA CYS A 44 10.85 12.77 -24.46
C CYS A 44 9.64 12.48 -23.54
N CYS A 45 9.85 12.30 -22.25
CA CYS A 45 8.81 12.21 -21.21
C CYS A 45 8.91 13.46 -20.36
N GLY A 46 7.79 14.12 -20.09
CA GLY A 46 7.70 15.38 -19.35
C GLY A 46 8.47 15.43 -18.02
N PRO A 47 8.43 16.52 -17.26
CA PRO A 47 9.30 16.74 -16.12
C PRO A 47 9.22 15.55 -15.19
N THR A 48 10.35 14.87 -15.00
CA THR A 48 10.49 13.78 -14.03
C THR A 48 10.30 14.38 -12.65
N VAL A 49 9.10 14.19 -12.12
CA VAL A 49 8.88 14.33 -10.67
C VAL A 49 9.78 13.28 -10.05
N VAL A 50 10.83 13.72 -9.36
CA VAL A 50 11.64 12.83 -8.54
C VAL A 50 10.68 12.29 -7.48
N GLU A 51 10.24 11.06 -7.65
CA GLU A 51 9.38 10.35 -6.69
C GLU A 51 10.19 10.15 -5.40
N GLN A 52 10.14 11.14 -4.52
CA GLN A 52 10.54 10.92 -3.14
C GLN A 52 9.49 10.01 -2.51
N LYS A 53 9.94 8.96 -1.84
CA LYS A 53 9.06 8.10 -1.04
C LYS A 53 8.10 8.96 -0.20
N GLY A 54 6.80 8.67 -0.23
CA GLY A 54 5.77 9.45 0.45
C GLY A 54 5.14 10.60 -0.35
N ASN A 55 5.65 10.97 -1.53
CA ASN A 55 5.00 12.01 -2.35
C ASN A 55 3.70 11.53 -3.00
N LEU A 56 3.58 10.23 -3.30
CA LEU A 56 2.36 9.65 -3.88
C LEU A 56 1.15 9.86 -2.96
N VAL A 57 1.33 9.70 -1.66
CA VAL A 57 0.28 9.90 -0.66
C VAL A 57 -0.28 11.31 -0.67
N LYS A 58 0.58 12.33 -0.86
CA LYS A 58 0.15 13.74 -0.97
C LYS A 58 -0.64 14.00 -2.25
N ILE A 59 -0.26 13.35 -3.35
CA ILE A 59 -0.94 13.46 -4.65
C ILE A 59 -2.26 12.68 -4.63
N ALA A 60 -2.33 11.58 -3.90
CA ALA A 60 -3.51 10.74 -3.76
C ALA A 60 -4.67 11.40 -2.97
N GLY A 61 -4.44 12.54 -2.32
CA GLY A 61 -5.48 13.33 -1.68
C GLY A 61 -5.77 12.96 -0.22
N TYR A 62 -4.85 12.28 0.46
CA TYR A 62 -4.95 12.05 1.90
C TYR A 62 -4.83 13.35 2.69
N ASP A 63 -5.60 13.48 3.77
CA ASP A 63 -5.53 14.63 4.66
C ASP A 63 -4.22 14.67 5.43
N LYS A 64 -3.62 15.87 5.58
CA LYS A 64 -2.32 16.03 6.23
C LYS A 64 -2.35 15.70 7.72
N ASP A 65 -3.46 16.05 8.38
CA ASP A 65 -3.61 15.82 9.81
C ASP A 65 -3.84 14.33 10.09
N GLU A 66 -4.54 13.64 9.19
CA GLU A 66 -4.72 12.20 9.20
C GLU A 66 -3.37 11.48 9.02
N LEU A 67 -2.59 11.86 8.01
CA LEU A 67 -1.27 11.29 7.76
C LEU A 67 -0.26 11.49 8.90
N SER A 68 -0.36 12.60 9.63
CA SER A 68 0.56 12.90 10.73
C SER A 68 0.43 11.95 11.92
N ARG A 69 -0.70 11.26 12.05
CA ARG A 69 -1.00 10.29 13.11
C ARG A 69 -0.62 8.85 12.76
N LEU A 70 -0.34 8.61 11.48
CA LEU A 70 -0.02 7.28 10.99
C LEU A 70 1.47 6.94 11.14
N PRO A 71 1.84 5.64 11.18
CA PRO A 71 3.23 5.22 11.14
C PRO A 71 3.95 5.82 9.93
N ALA A 72 5.05 6.53 10.17
CA ALA A 72 5.79 7.21 9.11
C ALA A 72 6.24 6.26 7.99
N ASP A 73 6.56 5.02 8.35
CA ASP A 73 6.95 3.98 7.40
C ASP A 73 5.78 3.53 6.50
N ALA A 74 4.57 3.41 7.03
CA ALA A 74 3.38 3.09 6.23
C ALA A 74 3.11 4.20 5.19
N VAL A 75 3.23 5.47 5.59
CA VAL A 75 3.08 6.62 4.71
C VAL A 75 4.15 6.65 3.62
N GLN A 76 5.42 6.38 3.97
CA GLN A 76 6.54 6.41 3.03
C GLN A 76 6.51 5.26 2.02
N ASN A 77 5.98 4.11 2.41
CA ASN A 77 5.91 2.91 1.57
C ASN A 77 4.49 2.67 0.99
N SER A 78 3.64 3.70 0.96
CA SER A 78 2.37 3.65 0.24
C SER A 78 2.60 3.92 -1.25
N PHE A 79 1.99 3.09 -2.08
CA PHE A 79 2.02 3.17 -3.55
C PHE A 79 0.62 3.33 -4.14
N GLY A 80 -0.38 3.55 -3.29
CA GLY A 80 -1.78 3.75 -3.69
C GLY A 80 -1.98 5.07 -4.46
N CYS A 81 -2.99 5.07 -5.33
CA CYS A 81 -3.30 6.20 -6.22
C CYS A 81 -4.55 6.95 -5.80
N GLY A 82 -5.18 6.61 -4.68
CA GLY A 82 -6.43 7.21 -4.21
C GLY A 82 -6.61 7.11 -2.70
N THR A 83 -7.75 7.60 -2.22
CA THR A 83 -8.19 7.54 -0.84
C THR A 83 -9.54 6.84 -0.76
N PRO A 84 -9.58 5.50 -0.80
CA PRO A 84 -10.85 4.76 -0.86
C PRO A 84 -11.77 5.06 0.33
N LEU A 85 -11.19 5.35 1.50
CA LEU A 85 -11.94 5.69 2.72
C LEU A 85 -12.54 7.10 2.72
N ALA A 86 -12.19 7.96 1.77
CA ALA A 86 -12.85 9.26 1.60
C ALA A 86 -14.30 9.12 1.10
N PHE A 87 -14.60 8.03 0.41
CA PHE A 87 -15.92 7.74 -0.16
C PHE A 87 -16.68 6.65 0.59
N ALA A 88 -16.01 5.90 1.47
CA ALA A 88 -16.62 4.85 2.26
C ALA A 88 -17.20 5.43 3.56
N GLU A 89 -18.49 5.22 3.77
CA GLU A 89 -19.19 5.61 5.01
C GLU A 89 -18.99 4.56 6.11
N VAL A 90 -17.75 4.20 6.37
CA VAL A 90 -17.38 3.22 7.40
C VAL A 90 -17.79 3.72 8.78
N GLN A 91 -18.50 2.88 9.54
CA GLN A 91 -19.02 3.19 10.87
C GLN A 91 -18.23 2.48 11.97
N PRO A 92 -18.22 3.02 13.19
CA PRO A 92 -17.64 2.34 14.35
C PRO A 92 -18.22 0.94 14.56
N GLY A 93 -17.36 -0.02 14.87
CA GLY A 93 -17.72 -1.42 15.11
C GLY A 93 -17.78 -2.30 13.86
N GLN A 94 -17.66 -1.73 12.67
CA GLN A 94 -17.67 -2.50 11.41
C GLN A 94 -16.35 -3.22 11.14
N VAL A 95 -16.42 -4.19 10.22
CA VAL A 95 -15.27 -4.96 9.72
C VAL A 95 -14.94 -4.53 8.29
N VAL A 96 -13.70 -4.10 8.08
CA VAL A 96 -13.19 -3.64 6.77
C VAL A 96 -12.13 -4.61 6.25
N LEU A 97 -12.21 -4.98 4.98
CA LEU A 97 -11.17 -5.71 4.25
C LEU A 97 -10.51 -4.77 3.26
N ASP A 98 -9.19 -4.67 3.33
CA ASP A 98 -8.35 -3.95 2.38
C ASP A 98 -7.56 -4.93 1.51
N ILE A 99 -7.86 -4.96 0.20
CA ILE A 99 -7.20 -5.85 -0.77
C ILE A 99 -6.05 -5.10 -1.44
N GLY A 100 -4.83 -5.63 -1.29
CA GLY A 100 -3.61 -4.95 -1.70
C GLY A 100 -3.13 -3.95 -0.66
N SER A 101 -3.24 -4.30 0.62
CA SER A 101 -3.00 -3.38 1.74
C SER A 101 -1.58 -2.81 1.83
N GLY A 102 -0.61 -3.39 1.11
CA GLY A 102 0.78 -2.93 1.14
C GLY A 102 1.33 -2.84 2.55
N ALA A 103 1.97 -1.71 2.90
CA ALA A 103 2.50 -1.43 4.24
C ALA A 103 1.42 -0.98 5.25
N GLY A 104 0.14 -0.94 4.87
CA GLY A 104 -1.02 -0.82 5.76
C GLY A 104 -1.61 0.57 5.92
N ILE A 105 -1.31 1.56 5.07
CA ILE A 105 -1.78 2.94 5.25
C ILE A 105 -3.32 3.02 5.34
N ASP A 106 -4.04 2.44 4.39
CA ASP A 106 -5.51 2.48 4.37
C ASP A 106 -6.10 1.65 5.51
N CYS A 107 -5.42 0.55 5.91
CA CYS A 107 -5.81 -0.22 7.08
C CYS A 107 -5.74 0.59 8.39
N PHE A 108 -4.71 1.42 8.58
CA PHE A 108 -4.59 2.25 9.79
C PHE A 108 -5.65 3.36 9.82
N ILE A 109 -5.93 3.99 8.68
CA ILE A 109 -7.02 4.98 8.57
C ILE A 109 -8.38 4.31 8.86
N ALA A 110 -8.62 3.12 8.28
CA ALA A 110 -9.83 2.35 8.56
C ALA A 110 -9.94 1.97 10.04
N ALA A 111 -8.82 1.59 10.68
CA ALA A 111 -8.80 1.21 12.09
C ALA A 111 -9.20 2.35 13.03
N GLU A 112 -8.81 3.59 12.73
CA GLU A 112 -9.28 4.77 13.45
C GLU A 112 -10.80 4.96 13.29
N LYS A 113 -11.32 4.80 12.05
CA LYS A 113 -12.75 4.98 11.75
C LYS A 113 -13.63 3.92 12.42
N VAL A 114 -13.26 2.64 12.33
CA VAL A 114 -14.04 1.56 12.95
C VAL A 114 -13.91 1.52 14.48
N GLY A 115 -12.85 2.13 15.01
CA GLY A 115 -12.60 2.19 16.45
C GLY A 115 -12.31 0.82 17.09
N PRO A 116 -12.20 0.77 18.43
CA PRO A 116 -11.74 -0.44 19.15
C PRO A 116 -12.73 -1.61 19.11
N ALA A 117 -14.00 -1.37 18.79
CA ALA A 117 -15.02 -2.42 18.65
C ALA A 117 -15.09 -2.98 17.22
N GLY A 118 -14.47 -2.32 16.25
CA GLY A 118 -14.37 -2.77 14.87
C GLY A 118 -13.09 -3.53 14.60
N LYS A 119 -12.96 -4.00 13.35
CA LYS A 119 -11.78 -4.76 12.90
C LYS A 119 -11.41 -4.40 11.48
N VAL A 120 -10.12 -4.39 11.19
CA VAL A 120 -9.60 -4.25 9.83
C VAL A 120 -8.75 -5.46 9.46
N ILE A 121 -8.94 -5.98 8.26
CA ILE A 121 -8.16 -7.07 7.69
C ILE A 121 -7.43 -6.52 6.48
N GLY A 122 -6.11 -6.45 6.53
CA GLY A 122 -5.26 -6.13 5.39
C GLY A 122 -4.80 -7.40 4.68
N LEU A 123 -5.04 -7.49 3.38
CA LEU A 123 -4.62 -8.60 2.55
C LEU A 123 -3.60 -8.13 1.52
N ASP A 124 -2.45 -8.80 1.44
CA ASP A 124 -1.46 -8.54 0.38
C ASP A 124 -0.79 -9.85 -0.06
N MET A 125 -0.44 -9.93 -1.35
CA MET A 125 0.24 -11.10 -1.91
C MET A 125 1.76 -11.03 -1.79
N THR A 126 2.33 -9.96 -1.24
CA THR A 126 3.76 -9.74 -1.08
C THR A 126 4.17 -9.97 0.38
N PRO A 127 4.95 -11.03 0.70
CA PRO A 127 5.33 -11.34 2.08
C PRO A 127 6.04 -10.19 2.80
N GLU A 128 6.89 -9.44 2.08
CA GLU A 128 7.64 -8.31 2.60
C GLU A 128 6.71 -7.15 3.00
N MET A 129 5.63 -6.92 2.23
CA MET A 129 4.60 -5.92 2.56
C MET A 129 3.88 -6.31 3.85
N ILE A 130 3.43 -7.56 3.96
CA ILE A 130 2.77 -8.08 5.16
C ILE A 130 3.68 -7.99 6.40
N ALA A 131 4.95 -8.35 6.26
CA ALA A 131 5.91 -8.24 7.36
C ALA A 131 6.05 -6.77 7.83
N ARG A 132 6.16 -5.84 6.89
CA ARG A 132 6.27 -4.42 7.16
C ARG A 132 4.98 -3.85 7.79
N ALA A 133 3.82 -4.23 7.26
CA ALA A 133 2.53 -3.79 7.80
C ALA A 133 2.33 -4.25 9.26
N ARG A 134 2.72 -5.48 9.59
CA ARG A 134 2.69 -6.00 10.96
C ARG A 134 3.63 -5.24 11.89
N GLN A 135 4.86 -4.96 11.45
CA GLN A 135 5.79 -4.13 12.20
C GLN A 135 5.22 -2.74 12.46
N ASN A 136 4.66 -2.08 11.44
CA ASN A 136 4.03 -0.77 11.58
C ASN A 136 2.87 -0.78 12.59
N ALA A 137 2.04 -1.84 12.58
CA ALA A 137 0.94 -1.99 13.55
C ALA A 137 1.46 -2.13 14.99
N GLU A 138 2.52 -2.93 15.19
CA GLU A 138 3.14 -3.12 16.50
C GLU A 138 3.76 -1.81 17.02
N GLU A 139 4.55 -1.11 16.18
CA GLU A 139 5.20 0.16 16.53
C GLU A 139 4.18 1.27 16.85
N ALA A 140 3.03 1.28 16.15
CA ALA A 140 1.96 2.25 16.38
C ALA A 140 0.99 1.84 17.50
N GLY A 141 1.10 0.62 18.04
CA GLY A 141 0.19 0.09 19.04
C GLY A 141 -1.26 -0.11 18.56
N VAL A 142 -1.44 -0.31 17.25
CA VAL A 142 -2.77 -0.54 16.64
C VAL A 142 -3.14 -2.01 16.78
N THR A 143 -4.18 -2.31 17.57
CA THR A 143 -4.55 -3.68 17.95
C THR A 143 -5.76 -4.24 17.21
N ASN A 144 -6.52 -3.40 16.52
CA ASN A 144 -7.73 -3.79 15.79
C ASN A 144 -7.48 -4.01 14.28
N VAL A 145 -6.22 -4.20 13.89
CA VAL A 145 -5.81 -4.55 12.52
C VAL A 145 -5.15 -5.92 12.49
N GLU A 146 -5.49 -6.72 11.49
CA GLU A 146 -4.90 -8.04 11.23
C GLU A 146 -4.39 -8.09 9.78
N PHE A 147 -3.11 -8.41 9.57
CA PHE A 147 -2.53 -8.53 8.23
C PHE A 147 -2.38 -10.00 7.82
N ARG A 148 -2.96 -10.36 6.68
CA ARG A 148 -3.00 -11.71 6.12
C ARG A 148 -2.26 -11.76 4.78
N PHE A 149 -1.38 -12.73 4.64
CA PHE A 149 -0.77 -13.05 3.36
C PHE A 149 -1.75 -13.86 2.51
N GLY A 150 -2.01 -13.41 1.27
CA GLY A 150 -2.91 -14.11 0.36
C GLY A 150 -3.12 -13.37 -0.95
N GLU A 151 -3.77 -14.04 -1.87
CA GLU A 151 -4.14 -13.49 -3.17
C GLU A 151 -5.64 -13.17 -3.21
N ALA A 152 -6.04 -12.14 -3.95
CA ALA A 152 -7.43 -11.72 -4.07
C ALA A 152 -8.36 -12.82 -4.63
N GLU A 153 -7.82 -13.74 -5.43
CA GLU A 153 -8.58 -14.85 -5.99
C GLU A 153 -8.82 -16.00 -5.00
N LYS A 154 -8.10 -16.02 -3.90
CA LYS A 154 -8.25 -17.00 -2.82
C LYS A 154 -7.93 -16.34 -1.48
N MET A 155 -8.84 -15.51 -1.04
CA MET A 155 -8.66 -14.75 0.19
C MET A 155 -8.80 -15.65 1.42
N PRO A 156 -7.89 -15.55 2.41
CA PRO A 156 -8.03 -16.22 3.70
C PRO A 156 -8.99 -15.42 4.62
N VAL A 157 -10.22 -15.19 4.14
CA VAL A 157 -11.29 -14.43 4.81
C VAL A 157 -12.56 -15.25 4.73
N GLU A 158 -13.30 -15.33 5.83
CA GLU A 158 -14.53 -16.10 5.91
C GLU A 158 -15.64 -15.41 5.09
N ASP A 159 -16.56 -16.20 4.53
CA ASP A 159 -17.71 -15.68 3.82
C ASP A 159 -18.60 -14.83 4.72
N ALA A 160 -19.13 -13.74 4.18
CA ALA A 160 -20.04 -12.81 4.88
C ALA A 160 -19.51 -12.28 6.23
N SER A 161 -18.18 -12.14 6.38
CA SER A 161 -17.52 -11.70 7.61
C SER A 161 -17.06 -10.24 7.59
N VAL A 162 -17.27 -9.51 6.50
CA VAL A 162 -16.86 -8.12 6.34
C VAL A 162 -18.02 -7.23 5.91
N ASP A 163 -18.04 -5.99 6.39
CA ASP A 163 -19.05 -4.98 6.04
C ASP A 163 -18.60 -4.15 4.82
N TRP A 164 -17.29 -3.90 4.71
CA TRP A 164 -16.70 -3.11 3.65
C TRP A 164 -15.48 -3.80 3.03
N VAL A 165 -15.37 -3.66 1.71
CA VAL A 165 -14.17 -4.04 0.96
C VAL A 165 -13.61 -2.80 0.27
N ILE A 166 -12.35 -2.50 0.50
CA ILE A 166 -11.61 -1.41 -0.15
C ILE A 166 -10.41 -1.99 -0.90
N SER A 167 -9.93 -1.25 -1.89
CA SER A 167 -8.70 -1.55 -2.62
C SER A 167 -8.17 -0.27 -3.25
N ASN A 168 -6.86 -0.06 -3.23
CA ASN A 168 -6.22 1.15 -3.73
C ASN A 168 -5.03 0.82 -4.67
#